data_9b2e5f6f4515e235b1517413dd86e371
#
_entry.id   9b2e5f6f4515e235b1517413dd86e371
#
_cell.length_a   1.000
_cell.length_b   1.000
_cell.length_c   1.000
_cell.angle_alpha   90.00
_cell.angle_beta   90.00
_cell.angle_gamma   90.00
#
_symmetry.space_group_name_H-M   'P 1'
#
loop_
_entity.id
_entity.type
_entity.pdbx_description
1 polymer ?
#
loop_
_entity_poly.entity_id
_entity_poly.type
_entity_poly.pdbx_seq_one_letter_code
_entity_poly.pdbx_strand_id
1 'polypeptide(L)'
;MTEEEKSIQEELTLLVLLADRLIKSAKEAESSKSDCADLAKQADLLSLKLRSAVRLTTTTTTSDDHHRPVVSLRAPRPPRSGVLRQVFAITTSTDFRKVSSLLESSIADVSWLLSILDSAEGGGSLSLPPIASNDPILAMLWSSIASVQMGRLLRDRLDAANNLASLARDNDRNKKMIVEEGGVVPLLKLLKEGASPDAQMAASTALFYLVNDKDGVRSIACELAVPLIVKVLADSPIRVQVLVANLVAKMAEIDPEVQEEFGRQNATRPLVTLLSMDTVLDDPKLLQSTVGDGTIRRTRMGRLSYPELKLALKINCAKALWKLSRGSLLNSRKITETKGLLCLAKIIDKERGELQSNCLMTVMELVAVAESNSDLRRAAFKPNSPAAKAVLEQLLIVVNEETSPGLLIPAIKSVGSLARTFPAKESRIIGPLVTQLGHRNADVATEAAIALCKFVSPDNFNCVEHSKAIVDFNGVPRLMNLLRANGRDQVHELVLLCYLALHVGNSKALEQARVLNVLEGAARSVVAQHPDLRELFVKAVNHLSLLGWSSYP
;
A
#
# COMPACT_ATOMS: atom_id res chain seq x y z
N MET A 1 -28.41 -29.85 -4.73
CA MET A 1 -26.93 -29.80 -4.80
C MET A 1 -26.53 -28.35 -5.09
N THR A 2 -25.91 -27.71 -4.12
CA THR A 2 -25.35 -26.37 -4.27
C THR A 2 -24.09 -26.42 -5.14
N GLU A 3 -23.67 -25.32 -5.76
CA GLU A 3 -22.45 -25.26 -6.56
C GLU A 3 -21.20 -25.67 -5.78
N GLU A 4 -21.17 -25.42 -4.46
CA GLU A 4 -20.07 -25.83 -3.56
C GLU A 4 -19.99 -27.37 -3.38
N GLU A 5 -21.11 -28.08 -3.35
CA GLU A 5 -21.12 -29.56 -3.19
C GLU A 5 -20.63 -30.26 -4.47
N LYS A 6 -20.95 -29.71 -5.65
CA LYS A 6 -20.40 -30.21 -6.94
C LYS A 6 -18.89 -30.05 -6.99
N SER A 7 -18.36 -28.95 -6.48
CA SER A 7 -16.93 -28.67 -6.47
C SER A 7 -16.13 -29.69 -5.63
N ILE A 8 -16.60 -30.07 -4.44
CA ILE A 8 -15.91 -31.03 -3.55
C ILE A 8 -15.87 -32.44 -4.17
N GLN A 9 -16.96 -32.89 -4.75
CA GLN A 9 -17.01 -34.20 -5.43
C GLN A 9 -16.10 -34.25 -6.66
N GLU A 10 -16.06 -33.18 -7.45
CA GLU A 10 -15.18 -33.08 -8.62
C GLU A 10 -13.71 -33.10 -8.20
N GLU A 11 -13.34 -32.36 -7.14
CA GLU A 11 -11.97 -32.35 -6.60
C GLU A 11 -11.54 -33.70 -6.04
N LEU A 12 -12.39 -34.38 -5.26
CA LEU A 12 -12.11 -35.72 -4.73
C LEU A 12 -11.97 -36.75 -5.89
N THR A 13 -12.82 -36.64 -6.90
CA THR A 13 -12.74 -37.54 -8.10
C THR A 13 -11.43 -37.31 -8.86
N LEU A 14 -10.99 -36.04 -8.97
CA LEU A 14 -9.70 -35.73 -9.60
C LEU A 14 -8.53 -36.35 -8.82
N LEU A 15 -8.56 -36.28 -7.49
CA LEU A 15 -7.53 -36.88 -6.64
C LEU A 15 -7.48 -38.43 -6.79
N VAL A 16 -8.62 -39.08 -6.91
CA VAL A 16 -8.68 -40.53 -7.21
C VAL A 16 -8.01 -40.84 -8.55
N LEU A 17 -8.33 -40.09 -9.61
CA LEU A 17 -7.73 -40.26 -10.93
C LEU A 17 -6.21 -40.02 -10.91
N LEU A 18 -5.72 -39.12 -10.11
CA LEU A 18 -4.29 -38.85 -9.95
C LEU A 18 -3.58 -40.00 -9.21
N ALA A 19 -4.19 -40.54 -8.15
CA ALA A 19 -3.67 -41.70 -7.44
C ALA A 19 -3.62 -42.95 -8.38
N ASP A 20 -4.65 -43.16 -9.17
CA ASP A 20 -4.68 -44.28 -10.15
C ASP A 20 -3.60 -44.15 -11.24
N ARG A 21 -3.31 -42.91 -11.71
CA ARG A 21 -2.20 -42.63 -12.63
C ARG A 21 -0.84 -42.91 -11.99
N LEU A 22 -0.66 -42.53 -10.73
CA LEU A 22 0.57 -42.80 -9.98
C LEU A 22 0.79 -44.33 -9.85
N ILE A 23 -0.25 -45.10 -9.51
CA ILE A 23 -0.21 -46.57 -9.42
C ILE A 23 0.23 -47.18 -10.75
N LYS A 24 -0.35 -46.70 -11.86
CA LYS A 24 0.00 -47.17 -13.20
C LYS A 24 1.47 -46.88 -13.55
N SER A 25 1.90 -45.62 -13.34
CA SER A 25 3.29 -45.22 -13.63
C SER A 25 4.30 -45.97 -12.75
N ALA A 26 3.99 -46.20 -11.47
CA ALA A 26 4.86 -46.96 -10.56
C ALA A 26 4.95 -48.46 -10.95
N LYS A 27 3.90 -49.05 -11.51
CA LYS A 27 3.90 -50.42 -12.02
C LYS A 27 4.65 -50.59 -13.36
N GLU A 28 4.67 -49.54 -14.18
CA GLU A 28 5.34 -49.53 -15.49
C GLU A 28 6.82 -49.12 -15.40
N ALA A 29 7.31 -48.73 -14.21
CA ALA A 29 8.69 -48.29 -14.03
C ALA A 29 9.71 -49.41 -14.16
N GLU A 30 10.73 -49.21 -15.01
CA GLU A 30 11.80 -50.19 -15.25
C GLU A 30 12.93 -50.14 -14.22
N SER A 31 13.11 -48.96 -13.55
CA SER A 31 14.13 -48.74 -12.54
C SER A 31 13.53 -48.70 -11.12
N SER A 32 14.34 -48.98 -10.08
CA SER A 32 13.95 -48.94 -8.67
C SER A 32 12.66 -49.67 -8.31
N LYS A 33 12.52 -50.91 -8.84
CA LYS A 33 11.28 -51.70 -8.74
C LYS A 33 10.75 -51.88 -7.33
N SER A 34 11.61 -51.99 -6.32
CA SER A 34 11.20 -52.09 -4.91
C SER A 34 10.50 -50.82 -4.42
N ASP A 35 11.16 -49.67 -4.63
CA ASP A 35 10.63 -48.38 -4.17
C ASP A 35 9.34 -48.00 -4.91
N CYS A 36 9.28 -48.31 -6.21
CA CYS A 36 8.07 -48.13 -7.04
C CYS A 36 6.92 -49.02 -6.57
N ALA A 37 7.20 -50.27 -6.17
CA ALA A 37 6.18 -51.18 -5.65
C ALA A 37 5.58 -50.69 -4.31
N ASP A 38 6.42 -50.11 -3.45
CA ASP A 38 5.94 -49.56 -2.18
C ASP A 38 5.15 -48.26 -2.37
N LEU A 39 5.56 -47.37 -3.29
CA LEU A 39 4.77 -46.23 -3.69
C LEU A 39 3.42 -46.63 -4.32
N ALA A 40 3.40 -47.66 -5.15
CA ALA A 40 2.17 -48.19 -5.75
C ALA A 40 1.18 -48.68 -4.66
N LYS A 41 1.67 -49.37 -3.63
CA LYS A 41 0.84 -49.83 -2.50
C LYS A 41 0.27 -48.68 -1.70
N GLN A 42 1.10 -47.67 -1.40
CA GLN A 42 0.64 -46.46 -0.69
C GLN A 42 -0.40 -45.66 -1.49
N ALA A 43 -0.16 -45.49 -2.80
CA ALA A 43 -1.10 -44.82 -3.68
C ALA A 43 -2.42 -45.57 -3.83
N ASP A 44 -2.39 -46.93 -3.85
CA ASP A 44 -3.58 -47.78 -3.89
C ASP A 44 -4.41 -47.63 -2.60
N LEU A 45 -3.75 -47.62 -1.45
CA LEU A 45 -4.39 -47.38 -0.16
C LEU A 45 -5.04 -45.99 -0.10
N LEU A 46 -4.35 -44.94 -0.61
CA LEU A 46 -4.88 -43.58 -0.70
C LEU A 46 -6.11 -43.53 -1.62
N SER A 47 -6.03 -44.14 -2.82
CA SER A 47 -7.15 -44.20 -3.78
C SER A 47 -8.37 -44.88 -3.17
N LEU A 48 -8.18 -45.96 -2.43
CA LEU A 48 -9.27 -46.68 -1.74
C LEU A 48 -9.96 -45.81 -0.69
N LYS A 49 -9.18 -45.08 0.11
CA LYS A 49 -9.71 -44.17 1.15
C LYS A 49 -10.42 -42.96 0.54
N LEU A 50 -9.87 -42.37 -0.54
CA LEU A 50 -10.52 -41.27 -1.27
C LEU A 50 -11.86 -41.70 -1.86
N ARG A 51 -11.94 -42.90 -2.43
CA ARG A 51 -13.22 -43.49 -2.92
C ARG A 51 -14.23 -43.68 -1.80
N SER A 52 -13.79 -44.05 -0.59
CA SER A 52 -14.66 -44.11 0.57
C SER A 52 -15.18 -42.74 0.98
N ALA A 53 -14.33 -41.70 0.95
CA ALA A 53 -14.74 -40.31 1.20
C ALA A 53 -15.79 -39.82 0.18
N VAL A 54 -15.58 -40.13 -1.13
CA VAL A 54 -16.58 -39.80 -2.17
C VAL A 54 -17.92 -40.48 -1.91
N ARG A 55 -17.94 -41.74 -1.47
CA ARG A 55 -19.20 -42.45 -1.14
C ARG A 55 -19.92 -41.82 0.04
N LEU A 56 -19.20 -41.45 1.10
CA LEU A 56 -19.79 -40.82 2.29
C LEU A 56 -20.35 -39.43 1.97
N THR A 57 -19.70 -38.65 1.12
CA THR A 57 -20.23 -37.34 0.67
C THR A 57 -21.49 -37.50 -0.19
N THR A 58 -21.66 -38.58 -0.93
CA THR A 58 -22.88 -38.88 -1.72
C THR A 58 -24.04 -39.37 -0.87
N THR A 59 -23.80 -40.08 0.23
CA THR A 59 -24.86 -40.60 1.11
C THR A 59 -25.43 -39.53 2.04
N THR A 60 -24.68 -38.49 2.40
CA THR A 60 -25.15 -37.38 3.24
C THR A 60 -26.10 -36.41 2.52
N THR A 61 -26.18 -36.45 1.19
CA THR A 61 -27.09 -35.61 0.39
C THR A 61 -28.54 -36.16 0.30
N THR A 62 -28.83 -37.34 0.83
CA THR A 62 -30.15 -38.00 0.69
C THR A 62 -30.99 -38.01 1.94
N SER A 63 -30.54 -37.47 3.07
CA SER A 63 -31.36 -37.36 4.30
C SER A 63 -31.69 -35.90 4.64
N ASP A 64 -32.94 -35.54 4.45
CA ASP A 64 -33.58 -34.30 4.93
C ASP A 64 -33.49 -34.26 6.48
N ASP A 65 -32.51 -33.57 7.03
CA ASP A 65 -32.47 -33.20 8.43
C ASP A 65 -31.94 -31.78 8.62
N HIS A 66 -32.85 -30.87 9.00
CA HIS A 66 -32.69 -29.42 9.07
C HIS A 66 -31.79 -28.89 10.19
N HIS A 67 -30.94 -29.68 10.86
CA HIS A 67 -30.13 -29.26 12.03
C HIS A 67 -28.72 -29.84 12.09
N ARG A 68 -28.00 -29.96 10.96
CA ARG A 68 -26.57 -30.24 11.03
C ARG A 68 -25.76 -28.96 10.75
N PRO A 69 -24.79 -28.59 11.61
CA PRO A 69 -23.85 -27.56 11.26
C PRO A 69 -23.06 -28.04 10.05
N VAL A 70 -23.21 -27.35 8.93
CA VAL A 70 -22.35 -27.54 7.74
C VAL A 70 -20.95 -27.17 8.18
N VAL A 71 -20.14 -28.16 8.53
CA VAL A 71 -18.69 -28.02 8.64
C VAL A 71 -18.23 -27.80 7.20
N SER A 72 -18.02 -26.57 6.83
CA SER A 72 -17.34 -26.21 5.59
C SER A 72 -15.88 -26.64 5.73
N LEU A 73 -15.63 -27.91 5.55
CA LEU A 73 -14.30 -28.46 5.34
C LEU A 73 -13.90 -28.01 3.93
N ARG A 74 -13.16 -26.91 3.87
CA ARG A 74 -12.42 -26.57 2.65
C ARG A 74 -11.50 -27.76 2.41
N ALA A 75 -11.78 -28.53 1.35
CA ALA A 75 -10.93 -29.64 0.92
C ALA A 75 -9.48 -29.15 0.87
N PRO A 76 -8.50 -29.93 1.37
CA PRO A 76 -7.09 -29.59 1.23
C PRO A 76 -6.84 -29.29 -0.25
N ARG A 77 -6.32 -28.09 -0.55
CA ARG A 77 -6.03 -27.68 -1.93
C ARG A 77 -5.25 -28.79 -2.61
N PRO A 78 -5.64 -29.22 -3.83
CA PRO A 78 -4.91 -30.23 -4.55
C PRO A 78 -3.45 -29.79 -4.63
N PRO A 79 -2.48 -30.71 -4.45
CA PRO A 79 -1.07 -30.38 -4.52
C PRO A 79 -0.82 -29.66 -5.84
N ARG A 80 -0.26 -28.46 -5.77
CA ARG A 80 0.05 -27.63 -6.95
C ARG A 80 0.68 -28.51 -8.03
N SER A 81 0.35 -28.29 -9.28
CA SER A 81 0.83 -29.05 -10.46
C SER A 81 2.35 -29.32 -10.49
N GLY A 82 3.12 -28.61 -9.66
CA GLY A 82 4.54 -28.84 -9.43
C GLY A 82 4.88 -30.17 -8.75
N VAL A 83 4.04 -30.67 -7.82
CA VAL A 83 4.30 -31.95 -7.14
C VAL A 83 4.14 -33.12 -8.10
N LEU A 84 3.16 -33.07 -9.01
CA LEU A 84 2.96 -34.08 -10.03
C LEU A 84 4.10 -34.10 -11.07
N ARG A 85 4.67 -32.95 -11.45
CA ARG A 85 5.87 -32.90 -12.30
C ARG A 85 7.09 -33.52 -11.60
N GLN A 86 7.22 -33.36 -10.29
CA GLN A 86 8.29 -33.96 -9.50
C GLN A 86 8.15 -35.48 -9.39
N VAL A 87 6.91 -36.01 -9.30
CA VAL A 87 6.66 -37.47 -9.24
C VAL A 87 7.08 -38.18 -10.53
N PHE A 88 6.97 -37.55 -11.70
CA PHE A 88 7.42 -38.12 -12.98
C PHE A 88 8.92 -38.00 -13.25
N ALA A 89 9.67 -37.27 -12.38
CA ALA A 89 11.12 -37.09 -12.51
C ALA A 89 11.89 -37.67 -11.30
N ILE A 90 11.33 -38.70 -10.64
CA ILE A 90 11.99 -39.33 -9.48
C ILE A 90 13.18 -40.16 -10.01
N THR A 91 14.39 -39.71 -9.69
CA THR A 91 15.64 -40.35 -10.10
C THR A 91 16.51 -40.76 -8.91
N THR A 92 16.21 -40.29 -7.70
CA THR A 92 17.05 -40.56 -6.51
C THR A 92 16.26 -41.23 -5.38
N SER A 93 16.95 -42.02 -4.55
CA SER A 93 16.34 -42.65 -3.36
C SER A 93 15.81 -41.61 -2.33
N THR A 94 16.37 -40.42 -2.31
CA THR A 94 15.89 -39.31 -1.52
C THR A 94 14.54 -38.76 -1.99
N ASP A 95 14.28 -38.78 -3.30
CA ASP A 95 13.00 -38.33 -3.87
C ASP A 95 11.91 -39.38 -3.60
N PHE A 96 12.23 -40.66 -3.68
CA PHE A 96 11.31 -41.75 -3.30
C PHE A 96 10.86 -41.61 -1.84
N ARG A 97 11.79 -41.35 -0.90
CA ARG A 97 11.46 -41.14 0.51
C ARG A 97 10.56 -39.93 0.72
N LYS A 98 10.81 -38.83 0.00
CA LYS A 98 9.95 -37.63 0.08
C LYS A 98 8.53 -37.90 -0.40
N VAL A 99 8.39 -38.59 -1.53
CA VAL A 99 7.07 -38.92 -2.09
C VAL A 99 6.35 -39.93 -1.19
N SER A 100 7.04 -40.93 -0.65
CA SER A 100 6.49 -41.90 0.31
C SER A 100 5.97 -41.17 1.58
N SER A 101 6.76 -40.28 2.13
CA SER A 101 6.34 -39.48 3.31
C SER A 101 5.12 -38.59 3.03
N LEU A 102 5.01 -38.03 1.81
CA LEU A 102 3.84 -37.23 1.41
C LEU A 102 2.60 -38.11 1.25
N LEU A 103 2.74 -39.30 0.69
CA LEU A 103 1.63 -40.26 0.57
C LEU A 103 1.17 -40.78 1.93
N GLU A 104 2.09 -41.09 2.84
CA GLU A 104 1.77 -41.50 4.22
C GLU A 104 1.00 -40.41 4.98
N SER A 105 1.44 -39.15 4.86
CA SER A 105 0.74 -38.00 5.42
C SER A 105 -0.68 -37.87 4.83
N SER A 106 -0.80 -37.94 3.51
CA SER A 106 -2.11 -37.87 2.83
C SER A 106 -3.05 -39.01 3.22
N ILE A 107 -2.53 -40.24 3.37
CA ILE A 107 -3.30 -41.39 3.84
C ILE A 107 -3.80 -41.17 5.27
N ALA A 108 -2.96 -40.64 6.13
CA ALA A 108 -3.31 -40.34 7.51
C ALA A 108 -4.40 -39.24 7.60
N ASP A 109 -4.28 -38.18 6.79
CA ASP A 109 -5.25 -37.09 6.75
C ASP A 109 -6.62 -37.55 6.24
N VAL A 110 -6.67 -38.34 5.16
CA VAL A 110 -7.92 -38.91 4.64
C VAL A 110 -8.53 -39.91 5.64
N SER A 111 -7.69 -40.70 6.34
CA SER A 111 -8.15 -41.62 7.39
C SER A 111 -8.79 -40.89 8.54
N TRP A 112 -8.19 -39.78 8.99
CA TRP A 112 -8.72 -38.93 10.02
C TRP A 112 -10.07 -38.31 9.58
N LEU A 113 -10.17 -37.82 8.36
CA LEU A 113 -11.40 -37.27 7.78
C LEU A 113 -12.52 -38.32 7.75
N LEU A 114 -12.22 -39.56 7.35
CA LEU A 114 -13.16 -40.68 7.37
C LEU A 114 -13.61 -41.01 8.79
N SER A 115 -12.69 -40.96 9.77
CA SER A 115 -13.04 -41.22 11.18
C SER A 115 -13.98 -40.17 11.77
N ILE A 116 -13.89 -38.91 11.31
CA ILE A 116 -14.84 -37.84 11.72
C ILE A 116 -16.21 -38.08 11.09
N LEU A 117 -16.25 -38.45 9.81
CA LEU A 117 -17.51 -38.74 9.10
C LEU A 117 -18.23 -39.95 9.67
N ASP A 118 -17.50 -40.99 10.09
CA ASP A 118 -18.04 -42.17 10.75
C ASP A 118 -18.46 -41.92 12.21
N SER A 119 -17.79 -40.97 12.90
CA SER A 119 -18.03 -40.67 14.32
C SER A 119 -19.21 -39.74 14.57
N ALA A 120 -20.05 -39.45 13.59
CA ALA A 120 -21.18 -38.51 13.69
C ALA A 120 -22.23 -38.90 14.78
N GLU A 121 -22.15 -40.07 15.42
CA GLU A 121 -23.07 -40.54 16.45
C GLU A 121 -22.55 -40.45 17.89
N GLY A 122 -21.31 -40.04 18.15
CA GLY A 122 -20.78 -40.00 19.51
C GLY A 122 -19.88 -38.79 19.74
N GLY A 123 -20.19 -38.00 20.78
CA GLY A 123 -19.48 -36.77 21.18
C GLY A 123 -17.99 -36.96 21.53
N GLY A 124 -17.18 -37.44 20.61
CA GLY A 124 -15.74 -37.58 20.73
C GLY A 124 -15.01 -36.25 20.51
N SER A 125 -14.00 -36.01 21.32
CA SER A 125 -13.06 -34.88 21.12
C SER A 125 -12.45 -34.94 19.73
N LEU A 126 -12.69 -33.91 18.93
CA LEU A 126 -12.05 -33.75 17.61
C LEU A 126 -10.52 -33.64 17.78
N SER A 127 -9.79 -34.69 17.44
CA SER A 127 -8.33 -34.64 17.37
C SER A 127 -7.89 -33.84 16.15
N LEU A 128 -6.76 -33.14 16.27
CA LEU A 128 -6.16 -32.45 15.11
C LEU A 128 -5.69 -33.46 14.04
N PRO A 129 -5.76 -33.11 12.75
CA PRO A 129 -5.27 -34.00 11.70
C PRO A 129 -3.78 -34.29 11.84
N PRO A 130 -3.30 -35.46 11.40
CA PRO A 130 -1.91 -35.89 11.56
C PRO A 130 -0.87 -34.93 10.99
N ILE A 131 -1.18 -34.22 9.88
CA ILE A 131 -0.31 -33.20 9.32
C ILE A 131 -0.03 -32.06 10.29
N ALA A 132 -1.01 -31.68 11.10
CA ALA A 132 -0.86 -30.65 12.11
C ALA A 132 0.01 -31.12 13.29
N SER A 133 0.11 -32.41 13.56
CA SER A 133 1.01 -32.93 14.60
C SER A 133 2.48 -32.84 14.22
N ASN A 134 2.80 -32.79 12.92
CA ASN A 134 4.15 -32.64 12.40
C ASN A 134 4.59 -31.19 12.26
N ASP A 135 3.66 -30.24 12.24
CA ASP A 135 3.93 -28.80 12.24
C ASP A 135 3.12 -28.13 13.37
N PRO A 136 3.73 -27.90 14.56
CA PRO A 136 3.06 -27.27 15.70
C PRO A 136 2.50 -25.88 15.39
N ILE A 137 3.12 -25.14 14.45
CA ILE A 137 2.66 -23.81 14.04
C ILE A 137 1.38 -23.94 13.24
N LEU A 138 1.30 -24.90 12.31
CA LEU A 138 0.09 -25.17 11.52
C LEU A 138 -1.08 -25.58 12.43
N ALA A 139 -0.84 -26.45 13.42
CA ALA A 139 -1.83 -26.83 14.41
C ALA A 139 -2.37 -25.62 15.20
N MET A 140 -1.48 -24.72 15.62
CA MET A 140 -1.83 -23.49 16.34
C MET A 140 -2.62 -22.53 15.44
N LEU A 141 -2.24 -22.41 14.15
CA LEU A 141 -2.97 -21.62 13.17
C LEU A 141 -4.39 -22.12 12.97
N TRP A 142 -4.57 -23.40 12.71
CA TRP A 142 -5.90 -24.01 12.51
C TRP A 142 -6.79 -23.86 13.74
N SER A 143 -6.23 -24.11 14.93
CA SER A 143 -6.96 -23.90 16.18
C SER A 143 -7.39 -22.45 16.35
N SER A 144 -6.52 -21.50 16.04
CA SER A 144 -6.83 -20.07 16.14
C SER A 144 -7.85 -19.64 15.07
N ILE A 145 -7.72 -20.09 13.82
CA ILE A 145 -8.69 -19.81 12.74
C ILE A 145 -10.08 -20.36 13.10
N ALA A 146 -10.14 -21.62 13.55
CA ALA A 146 -11.39 -22.24 13.98
C ALA A 146 -12.01 -21.50 15.17
N SER A 147 -11.20 -21.08 16.14
CA SER A 147 -11.69 -20.31 17.30
C SER A 147 -12.22 -18.93 16.91
N VAL A 148 -11.58 -18.23 15.96
CA VAL A 148 -12.11 -16.96 15.43
C VAL A 148 -13.46 -17.18 14.74
N GLN A 149 -13.59 -18.26 13.97
CA GLN A 149 -14.78 -18.55 13.16
C GLN A 149 -15.96 -19.06 13.98
N MET A 150 -15.72 -19.98 14.92
CA MET A 150 -16.74 -20.78 15.58
C MET A 150 -16.75 -20.65 17.11
N GLY A 151 -15.83 -19.89 17.69
CA GLY A 151 -15.75 -19.70 19.15
C GLY A 151 -17.07 -19.16 19.71
N ARG A 152 -17.62 -19.85 20.71
CA ARG A 152 -18.91 -19.48 21.34
C ARG A 152 -18.80 -18.18 22.15
N LEU A 153 -17.69 -18.01 22.85
CA LEU A 153 -17.43 -16.81 23.64
C LEU A 153 -16.65 -15.79 22.80
N LEU A 154 -17.09 -14.55 22.84
CA LEU A 154 -16.41 -13.45 22.15
C LEU A 154 -14.95 -13.30 22.60
N ARG A 155 -14.67 -13.58 23.88
CA ARG A 155 -13.31 -13.56 24.44
C ARG A 155 -12.39 -14.56 23.74
N ASP A 156 -12.86 -15.79 23.52
CA ASP A 156 -12.05 -16.82 22.85
C ASP A 156 -11.72 -16.41 21.40
N ARG A 157 -12.71 -15.82 20.71
CA ARG A 157 -12.53 -15.29 19.35
C ARG A 157 -11.54 -14.14 19.31
N LEU A 158 -11.59 -13.24 20.29
CA LEU A 158 -10.67 -12.12 20.45
C LEU A 158 -9.25 -12.61 20.72
N ASP A 159 -9.08 -13.55 21.67
CA ASP A 159 -7.78 -14.10 22.02
C ASP A 159 -7.17 -14.87 20.82
N ALA A 160 -7.97 -15.60 20.08
CA ALA A 160 -7.56 -16.28 18.86
C ALA A 160 -7.14 -15.31 17.75
N ALA A 161 -7.85 -14.20 17.55
CA ALA A 161 -7.47 -13.16 16.59
C ALA A 161 -6.15 -12.48 16.99
N ASN A 162 -5.93 -12.23 18.29
CA ASN A 162 -4.66 -11.71 18.80
C ASN A 162 -3.51 -12.72 18.61
N ASN A 163 -3.76 -14.01 18.76
CA ASN A 163 -2.79 -15.07 18.48
C ASN A 163 -2.39 -15.06 16.99
N LEU A 164 -3.37 -14.99 16.07
CA LEU A 164 -3.09 -14.87 14.63
C LEU A 164 -2.28 -13.60 14.31
N ALA A 165 -2.63 -12.47 14.92
CA ALA A 165 -1.87 -11.23 14.78
C ALA A 165 -0.42 -11.37 15.25
N SER A 166 -0.22 -12.06 16.37
CA SER A 166 1.10 -12.33 16.95
C SER A 166 1.95 -13.24 16.07
N LEU A 167 1.35 -14.31 15.53
CA LEU A 167 2.01 -15.25 14.63
C LEU A 167 2.37 -14.60 13.28
N ALA A 168 1.54 -13.66 12.81
CA ALA A 168 1.77 -12.95 11.54
C ALA A 168 2.79 -11.82 11.67
N ARG A 169 3.05 -11.26 12.87
CA ARG A 169 3.79 -10.00 13.05
C ARG A 169 5.16 -10.01 12.38
N ASP A 170 5.97 -11.02 12.69
CA ASP A 170 7.40 -11.04 12.37
C ASP A 170 7.81 -12.24 11.49
N ASN A 171 6.84 -12.96 10.93
CA ASN A 171 7.10 -14.18 10.17
C ASN A 171 6.29 -14.26 8.88
N ASP A 172 6.95 -14.04 7.74
CA ASP A 172 6.32 -14.03 6.41
C ASP A 172 5.77 -15.42 5.99
N ARG A 173 6.39 -16.52 6.48
CA ARG A 173 5.85 -17.87 6.29
C ARG A 173 4.49 -18.01 6.96
N ASN A 174 4.38 -17.57 8.21
CA ASN A 174 3.12 -17.63 8.95
C ASN A 174 2.03 -16.77 8.30
N LYS A 175 2.38 -15.57 7.77
CA LYS A 175 1.44 -14.72 7.04
C LYS A 175 0.83 -15.46 5.85
N LYS A 176 1.68 -16.09 5.02
CA LYS A 176 1.25 -16.88 3.87
C LYS A 176 0.38 -18.06 4.30
N MET A 177 0.80 -18.81 5.31
CA MET A 177 0.02 -19.93 5.85
C MET A 177 -1.36 -19.48 6.34
N ILE A 178 -1.46 -18.37 7.08
CA ILE A 178 -2.76 -17.86 7.56
C ILE A 178 -3.68 -17.51 6.39
N VAL A 179 -3.16 -16.92 5.32
CA VAL A 179 -3.94 -16.58 4.11
C VAL A 179 -4.33 -17.85 3.36
N GLU A 180 -3.40 -18.78 3.15
CA GLU A 180 -3.63 -20.04 2.44
C GLU A 180 -4.64 -20.93 3.17
N GLU A 181 -4.60 -20.97 4.48
CA GLU A 181 -5.53 -21.74 5.33
C GLU A 181 -6.88 -21.02 5.58
N GLY A 182 -7.13 -19.91 4.88
CA GLY A 182 -8.43 -19.24 4.90
C GLY A 182 -8.69 -18.38 6.14
N GLY A 183 -7.65 -17.94 6.85
CA GLY A 183 -7.78 -17.11 8.06
C GLY A 183 -8.33 -15.70 7.80
N VAL A 184 -8.34 -15.22 6.56
CA VAL A 184 -8.84 -13.88 6.19
C VAL A 184 -10.34 -13.75 6.42
N VAL A 185 -11.14 -14.73 5.97
CA VAL A 185 -12.61 -14.68 6.04
C VAL A 185 -13.13 -14.58 7.49
N PRO A 186 -12.67 -15.43 8.43
CA PRO A 186 -13.06 -15.31 9.85
C PRO A 186 -12.70 -13.96 10.47
N LEU A 187 -11.52 -13.40 10.14
CA LEU A 187 -11.09 -12.08 10.62
C LEU A 187 -11.97 -10.96 10.07
N LEU A 188 -12.33 -11.00 8.78
CA LEU A 188 -13.26 -10.05 8.18
C LEU A 188 -14.68 -10.17 8.79
N LYS A 189 -15.13 -11.39 9.09
CA LYS A 189 -16.40 -11.61 9.77
C LYS A 189 -16.38 -11.02 11.18
N LEU A 190 -15.32 -11.25 11.95
CA LEU A 190 -15.15 -10.69 13.29
C LEU A 190 -15.12 -9.15 13.26
N LEU A 191 -14.44 -8.57 12.25
CA LEU A 191 -14.41 -7.13 12.03
C LEU A 191 -15.81 -6.57 11.71
N LYS A 192 -16.59 -7.28 10.87
CA LYS A 192 -17.94 -6.90 10.44
C LYS A 192 -18.96 -6.93 11.57
N GLU A 193 -18.91 -7.95 12.40
CA GLU A 193 -19.91 -8.18 13.46
C GLU A 193 -19.97 -7.04 14.48
N GLY A 194 -18.85 -6.36 14.73
CA GLY A 194 -18.82 -5.22 15.63
C GLY A 194 -19.21 -5.53 17.08
N ALA A 195 -19.16 -6.82 17.47
CA ALA A 195 -19.63 -7.31 18.76
C ALA A 195 -18.91 -6.63 19.95
N SER A 196 -17.64 -6.24 19.77
CA SER A 196 -16.93 -5.35 20.68
C SER A 196 -15.82 -4.58 19.95
N PRO A 197 -15.47 -3.37 20.43
CA PRO A 197 -14.32 -2.64 19.88
C PRO A 197 -13.00 -3.43 19.96
N ASP A 198 -12.79 -4.19 21.04
CA ASP A 198 -11.56 -4.97 21.21
C ASP A 198 -11.46 -6.12 20.18
N ALA A 199 -12.58 -6.76 19.84
CA ALA A 199 -12.62 -7.79 18.80
C ALA A 199 -12.34 -7.19 17.41
N GLN A 200 -12.93 -6.01 17.11
CA GLN A 200 -12.63 -5.28 15.86
C GLN A 200 -11.15 -4.85 15.79
N MET A 201 -10.57 -4.42 16.91
CA MET A 201 -9.15 -4.07 16.99
C MET A 201 -8.26 -5.28 16.75
N ALA A 202 -8.54 -6.42 17.36
CA ALA A 202 -7.78 -7.65 17.17
C ALA A 202 -7.83 -8.11 15.71
N ALA A 203 -9.03 -8.12 15.10
CA ALA A 203 -9.21 -8.45 13.68
C ALA A 203 -8.47 -7.48 12.75
N SER A 204 -8.59 -6.16 12.98
CA SER A 204 -7.89 -5.14 12.20
C SER A 204 -6.37 -5.28 12.30
N THR A 205 -5.86 -5.60 13.50
CA THR A 205 -4.42 -5.79 13.74
C THR A 205 -3.91 -7.05 13.03
N ALA A 206 -4.66 -8.15 13.08
CA ALA A 206 -4.31 -9.36 12.36
C ALA A 206 -4.28 -9.11 10.84
N LEU A 207 -5.32 -8.50 10.28
CA LEU A 207 -5.37 -8.12 8.86
C LEU A 207 -4.22 -7.20 8.46
N PHE A 208 -3.86 -6.23 9.31
CA PHE A 208 -2.74 -5.33 9.05
C PHE A 208 -1.39 -6.07 8.93
N TYR A 209 -1.15 -7.08 9.75
CA TYR A 209 0.06 -7.89 9.65
C TYR A 209 0.07 -8.83 8.46
N LEU A 210 -1.11 -9.30 8.00
CA LEU A 210 -1.24 -10.13 6.80
C LEU A 210 -0.96 -9.35 5.50
N VAL A 211 -1.16 -8.03 5.50
CA VAL A 211 -0.82 -7.13 4.39
C VAL A 211 0.70 -6.97 4.31
N ASN A 212 1.38 -7.82 3.57
CA ASN A 212 2.84 -7.80 3.42
C ASN A 212 3.31 -7.58 1.97
N ASP A 213 2.60 -8.17 1.03
CA ASP A 213 2.88 -8.14 -0.40
C ASP A 213 1.58 -7.99 -1.20
N LYS A 214 1.69 -7.91 -2.52
CA LYS A 214 0.53 -7.78 -3.41
C LYS A 214 -0.42 -8.96 -3.30
N ASP A 215 0.10 -10.17 -3.15
CA ASP A 215 -0.72 -11.38 -3.09
C ASP A 215 -1.56 -11.41 -1.81
N GLY A 216 -0.97 -11.03 -0.67
CA GLY A 216 -1.69 -10.87 0.60
C GLY A 216 -2.76 -9.78 0.54
N VAL A 217 -2.45 -8.63 -0.07
CA VAL A 217 -3.43 -7.55 -0.26
C VAL A 217 -4.58 -7.99 -1.14
N ARG A 218 -4.31 -8.64 -2.28
CA ARG A 218 -5.33 -9.14 -3.22
C ARG A 218 -6.19 -10.24 -2.61
N SER A 219 -5.59 -11.14 -1.86
CA SER A 219 -6.34 -12.18 -1.14
C SER A 219 -7.35 -11.58 -0.17
N ILE A 220 -6.97 -10.51 0.56
CA ILE A 220 -7.90 -9.78 1.43
C ILE A 220 -8.95 -9.05 0.58
N ALA A 221 -8.56 -8.35 -0.48
CA ALA A 221 -9.47 -7.56 -1.31
C ALA A 221 -10.52 -8.41 -2.07
N CYS A 222 -10.16 -9.64 -2.50
CA CYS A 222 -11.06 -10.58 -3.17
C CYS A 222 -12.26 -11.02 -2.32
N GLU A 223 -12.16 -10.94 -1.00
CA GLU A 223 -13.22 -11.32 -0.05
C GLU A 223 -14.22 -10.18 0.23
N LEU A 224 -14.40 -9.24 -0.69
CA LEU A 224 -15.25 -8.05 -0.53
C LEU A 224 -14.89 -7.21 0.71
N ALA A 225 -13.63 -7.25 1.11
CA ALA A 225 -13.16 -6.58 2.31
C ALA A 225 -13.15 -5.06 2.17
N VAL A 226 -12.91 -4.51 0.97
CA VAL A 226 -12.78 -3.06 0.78
C VAL A 226 -14.06 -2.32 1.19
N PRO A 227 -15.28 -2.68 0.74
CA PRO A 227 -16.50 -2.04 1.21
C PRO A 227 -16.72 -2.18 2.72
N LEU A 228 -16.37 -3.33 3.28
CA LEU A 228 -16.46 -3.58 4.72
C LEU A 228 -15.50 -2.67 5.51
N ILE A 229 -14.24 -2.60 5.10
CA ILE A 229 -13.22 -1.75 5.71
C ILE A 229 -13.66 -0.28 5.70
N VAL A 230 -14.21 0.20 4.57
CA VAL A 230 -14.73 1.57 4.44
C VAL A 230 -15.91 1.81 5.39
N LYS A 231 -16.81 0.85 5.53
CA LYS A 231 -17.92 0.94 6.48
C LYS A 231 -17.43 0.98 7.93
N VAL A 232 -16.53 0.08 8.31
CA VAL A 232 -15.95 0.06 9.66
C VAL A 232 -15.19 1.35 9.96
N LEU A 233 -14.46 1.90 8.98
CA LEU A 233 -13.78 3.18 9.12
C LEU A 233 -14.76 4.34 9.41
N ALA A 234 -15.96 4.32 8.81
CA ALA A 234 -16.96 5.35 9.02
C ALA A 234 -17.69 5.22 10.37
N ASP A 235 -18.06 4.01 10.76
CA ASP A 235 -19.09 3.77 11.78
C ASP A 235 -18.53 3.29 13.13
N SER A 236 -17.25 2.88 13.20
CA SER A 236 -16.69 2.25 14.40
C SER A 236 -16.11 3.27 15.41
N PRO A 237 -15.90 2.87 16.67
CA PRO A 237 -15.26 3.70 17.67
C PRO A 237 -13.84 4.14 17.28
N ILE A 238 -13.38 5.29 17.78
CA ILE A 238 -12.09 5.92 17.45
C ILE A 238 -10.89 4.97 17.52
N ARG A 239 -10.85 4.05 18.50
CA ARG A 239 -9.76 3.07 18.64
C ARG A 239 -9.66 2.12 17.45
N VAL A 240 -10.80 1.70 16.92
CA VAL A 240 -10.89 0.84 15.74
C VAL A 240 -10.53 1.64 14.49
N GLN A 241 -11.07 2.87 14.36
CA GLN A 241 -10.81 3.76 13.22
C GLN A 241 -9.31 4.03 13.05
N VAL A 242 -8.54 4.18 14.14
CA VAL A 242 -7.07 4.36 14.10
C VAL A 242 -6.39 3.19 13.38
N LEU A 243 -6.76 1.95 13.71
CA LEU A 243 -6.17 0.75 13.12
C LEU A 243 -6.62 0.54 11.67
N VAL A 244 -7.90 0.77 11.41
CA VAL A 244 -8.48 0.61 10.07
C VAL A 244 -7.94 1.66 9.10
N ALA A 245 -7.75 2.92 9.53
CA ALA A 245 -7.12 3.94 8.69
C ALA A 245 -5.68 3.56 8.34
N ASN A 246 -4.92 2.98 9.28
CA ASN A 246 -3.57 2.48 9.00
C ASN A 246 -3.57 1.25 8.06
N LEU A 247 -4.57 0.36 8.19
CA LEU A 247 -4.78 -0.76 7.27
C LEU A 247 -5.04 -0.26 5.84
N VAL A 248 -5.94 0.72 5.67
CA VAL A 248 -6.21 1.36 4.37
C VAL A 248 -4.94 1.95 3.76
N ALA A 249 -4.15 2.68 4.56
CA ALA A 249 -2.88 3.26 4.11
C ALA A 249 -1.92 2.19 3.59
N LYS A 250 -1.79 1.08 4.31
CA LYS A 250 -0.88 -0.01 3.96
C LYS A 250 -1.33 -0.77 2.71
N MET A 251 -2.62 -1.08 2.60
CA MET A 251 -3.18 -1.75 1.41
C MET A 251 -3.03 -0.89 0.16
N ALA A 252 -3.36 0.41 0.24
CA ALA A 252 -3.23 1.35 -0.86
C ALA A 252 -1.78 1.60 -1.30
N GLU A 253 -0.81 1.47 -0.39
CA GLU A 253 0.61 1.61 -0.70
C GLU A 253 1.16 0.46 -1.54
N ILE A 254 0.66 -0.75 -1.29
CA ILE A 254 1.20 -1.98 -1.88
C ILE A 254 0.58 -2.29 -3.25
N ASP A 255 -0.74 -2.12 -3.41
CA ASP A 255 -1.43 -2.46 -4.65
C ASP A 255 -2.27 -1.30 -5.20
N PRO A 256 -1.89 -0.76 -6.40
CA PRO A 256 -2.63 0.31 -7.06
C PRO A 256 -4.07 -0.09 -7.45
N GLU A 257 -4.37 -1.37 -7.72
CA GLU A 257 -5.74 -1.81 -8.04
C GLU A 257 -6.65 -1.69 -6.82
N VAL A 258 -6.14 -2.08 -5.65
CA VAL A 258 -6.84 -1.93 -4.37
C VAL A 258 -6.95 -0.47 -3.94
N GLN A 259 -5.92 0.35 -4.24
CA GLN A 259 -5.97 1.80 -4.08
C GLN A 259 -7.15 2.41 -4.86
N GLU A 260 -7.32 2.05 -6.12
CA GLU A 260 -8.45 2.51 -6.96
C GLU A 260 -9.80 1.96 -6.47
N GLU A 261 -9.83 0.73 -5.94
CA GLU A 261 -11.05 0.16 -5.36
C GLU A 261 -11.49 0.94 -4.12
N PHE A 262 -10.59 1.31 -3.22
CA PHE A 262 -10.90 2.23 -2.12
C PHE A 262 -11.48 3.56 -2.63
N GLY A 263 -10.97 4.06 -3.75
CA GLY A 263 -11.52 5.22 -4.44
C GLY A 263 -12.96 4.97 -4.89
N ARG A 264 -13.25 3.87 -5.58
CA ARG A 264 -14.62 3.50 -6.01
C ARG A 264 -15.60 3.42 -4.84
N GLN A 265 -15.14 2.85 -3.71
CA GLN A 265 -15.92 2.72 -2.47
C GLN A 265 -15.98 4.00 -1.61
N ASN A 266 -15.49 5.14 -2.12
CA ASN A 266 -15.51 6.44 -1.42
C ASN A 266 -14.78 6.47 -0.06
N ALA A 267 -13.73 5.71 0.13
CA ALA A 267 -12.92 5.71 1.36
C ALA A 267 -12.39 7.11 1.73
N THR A 268 -12.16 7.97 0.74
CA THR A 268 -11.67 9.34 0.94
C THR A 268 -12.62 10.20 1.77
N ARG A 269 -13.94 9.98 1.67
CA ARG A 269 -14.94 10.78 2.40
C ARG A 269 -14.86 10.59 3.91
N PRO A 270 -14.95 9.37 4.49
CA PRO A 270 -14.77 9.19 5.93
C PRO A 270 -13.39 9.64 6.40
N LEU A 271 -12.31 9.40 5.62
CA LEU A 271 -10.96 9.84 6.00
C LEU A 271 -10.87 11.37 6.12
N VAL A 272 -11.40 12.14 5.17
CA VAL A 272 -11.43 13.61 5.25
C VAL A 272 -12.31 14.09 6.39
N THR A 273 -13.44 13.43 6.64
CA THR A 273 -14.34 13.76 7.77
C THR A 273 -13.63 13.56 9.11
N LEU A 274 -12.99 12.41 9.32
CA LEU A 274 -12.24 12.09 10.53
C LEU A 274 -11.04 13.01 10.72
N LEU A 275 -10.35 13.36 9.64
CA LEU A 275 -9.23 14.29 9.65
C LEU A 275 -9.68 15.70 10.04
N SER A 276 -10.89 16.13 9.63
CA SER A 276 -11.44 17.46 9.90
C SER A 276 -12.07 17.62 11.28
N MET A 277 -12.19 16.54 12.07
CA MET A 277 -12.75 16.63 13.41
C MET A 277 -11.94 17.60 14.26
N ASP A 278 -12.55 18.71 14.65
CA ASP A 278 -11.89 19.72 15.46
C ASP A 278 -11.43 19.16 16.81
N THR A 279 -10.32 19.68 17.28
CA THR A 279 -9.79 19.44 18.62
C THR A 279 -10.56 20.23 19.68
N VAL A 280 -11.87 20.36 19.54
CA VAL A 280 -12.67 21.04 20.55
C VAL A 280 -12.69 20.17 21.81
N LEU A 281 -11.72 20.43 22.64
CA LEU A 281 -11.65 20.07 24.04
C LEU A 281 -12.56 21.04 24.80
N ASP A 282 -13.87 20.87 24.77
CA ASP A 282 -14.73 21.56 25.72
C ASP A 282 -16.09 20.86 25.85
N ASP A 283 -16.06 19.60 26.32
CA ASP A 283 -17.19 19.04 27.04
C ASP A 283 -16.72 18.15 28.21
N PRO A 284 -16.63 18.70 29.44
CA PRO A 284 -16.22 17.93 30.63
C PRO A 284 -17.18 16.81 31.01
N LYS A 285 -18.36 16.72 30.38
CA LYS A 285 -19.42 15.75 30.75
C LYS A 285 -19.24 14.36 30.12
N LEU A 286 -18.39 14.21 29.10
CA LEU A 286 -18.12 12.89 28.48
C LEU A 286 -16.99 12.09 29.16
N LEU A 287 -16.27 12.69 30.10
CA LEU A 287 -15.16 12.05 30.84
C LEU A 287 -15.60 11.15 31.99
N GLN A 288 -16.89 11.18 32.39
CA GLN A 288 -17.34 10.47 33.59
C GLN A 288 -17.94 9.08 33.37
N SER A 289 -18.09 8.58 32.14
CA SER A 289 -18.79 7.32 31.87
C SER A 289 -17.91 6.11 31.57
N THR A 290 -16.60 6.15 31.78
CA THR A 290 -15.70 5.02 31.47
C THR A 290 -14.77 4.60 32.61
N VAL A 291 -15.23 4.68 33.85
CA VAL A 291 -14.53 4.04 34.98
C VAL A 291 -15.27 2.76 35.35
N GLY A 292 -14.89 1.66 34.75
CA GLY A 292 -15.30 0.30 35.08
C GLY A 292 -14.07 -0.59 35.17
N ASP A 293 -13.81 -1.05 36.37
CA ASP A 293 -12.75 -1.93 36.85
C ASP A 293 -12.55 -3.21 36.02
N GLY A 294 -11.30 -3.63 35.82
CA GLY A 294 -10.97 -4.94 35.25
C GLY A 294 -9.56 -5.05 34.67
N THR A 295 -8.65 -5.59 35.45
CA THR A 295 -7.29 -6.03 35.08
C THR A 295 -7.25 -6.94 33.85
N ILE A 296 -6.96 -6.35 32.69
CA ILE A 296 -6.63 -7.07 31.45
C ILE A 296 -5.29 -6.55 30.95
N ARG A 297 -4.41 -7.45 30.51
CA ARG A 297 -3.14 -7.12 29.83
C ARG A 297 -3.44 -6.16 28.67
N ARG A 298 -3.26 -4.87 28.93
CA ARG A 298 -3.54 -3.77 28.01
C ARG A 298 -2.56 -3.79 26.85
N THR A 299 -3.04 -3.94 25.64
CA THR A 299 -2.31 -3.56 24.42
C THR A 299 -1.86 -2.10 24.53
N ARG A 300 -0.74 -1.73 23.88
CA ARG A 300 -0.17 -0.37 23.93
C ARG A 300 -1.23 0.73 23.70
N MET A 301 -2.25 0.43 22.90
CA MET A 301 -3.34 1.34 22.54
C MET A 301 -4.37 1.58 23.64
N GLY A 302 -4.52 0.67 24.60
CA GLY A 302 -5.42 0.82 25.76
C GLY A 302 -4.93 1.80 26.82
N ARG A 303 -3.71 2.35 26.67
CA ARG A 303 -3.11 3.33 27.59
C ARG A 303 -3.14 4.77 27.08
N LEU A 304 -3.54 5.00 25.80
CA LEU A 304 -3.57 6.34 25.22
C LEU A 304 -4.75 7.15 25.78
N SER A 305 -4.51 8.40 26.09
CA SER A 305 -5.56 9.38 26.42
C SER A 305 -6.41 9.68 25.18
N TYR A 306 -7.61 10.22 25.37
CA TYR A 306 -8.49 10.59 24.26
C TYR A 306 -7.85 11.57 23.26
N PRO A 307 -7.10 12.61 23.68
CA PRO A 307 -6.38 13.49 22.76
C PRO A 307 -5.31 12.76 21.95
N GLU A 308 -4.55 11.83 22.56
CA GLU A 308 -3.54 11.03 21.86
C GLU A 308 -4.16 10.08 20.83
N LEU A 309 -5.30 9.46 21.14
CA LEU A 309 -6.05 8.65 20.20
C LEU A 309 -6.55 9.46 19.01
N LYS A 310 -7.03 10.69 19.26
CA LYS A 310 -7.50 11.59 18.22
C LYS A 310 -6.34 12.04 17.31
N LEU A 311 -5.19 12.33 17.88
CA LEU A 311 -3.98 12.65 17.11
C LEU A 311 -3.54 11.44 16.27
N ALA A 312 -3.49 10.24 16.86
CA ALA A 312 -3.16 9.02 16.14
C ALA A 312 -4.13 8.74 14.98
N LEU A 313 -5.44 8.97 15.19
CA LEU A 313 -6.44 8.87 14.12
C LEU A 313 -6.16 9.85 13.00
N LYS A 314 -5.92 11.13 13.30
CA LYS A 314 -5.61 12.15 12.29
C LYS A 314 -4.35 11.79 11.50
N ILE A 315 -3.28 11.35 12.17
CA ILE A 315 -2.03 10.91 11.53
C ILE A 315 -2.30 9.78 10.53
N ASN A 316 -3.04 8.74 10.95
CA ASN A 316 -3.33 7.60 10.10
C ASN A 316 -4.30 7.96 8.96
N CYS A 317 -5.28 8.85 9.19
CA CYS A 317 -6.14 9.36 8.12
C CYS A 317 -5.35 10.16 7.08
N ALA A 318 -4.47 11.06 7.51
CA ALA A 318 -3.60 11.82 6.62
C ALA A 318 -2.67 10.89 5.82
N LYS A 319 -2.07 9.89 6.47
CA LYS A 319 -1.26 8.86 5.82
C LYS A 319 -2.06 8.05 4.79
N ALA A 320 -3.29 7.66 5.13
CA ALA A 320 -4.16 6.94 4.21
C ALA A 320 -4.52 7.80 2.99
N LEU A 321 -4.85 9.08 3.19
CA LEU A 321 -5.12 10.01 2.09
C LEU A 321 -3.90 10.21 1.20
N TRP A 322 -2.69 10.33 1.78
CA TRP A 322 -1.44 10.37 1.02
C TRP A 322 -1.25 9.13 0.14
N LYS A 323 -1.39 7.92 0.72
CA LYS A 323 -1.21 6.68 -0.05
C LYS A 323 -2.31 6.48 -1.10
N LEU A 324 -3.54 6.89 -0.82
CA LEU A 324 -4.65 6.84 -1.77
C LEU A 324 -4.50 7.83 -2.92
N SER A 325 -3.94 9.03 -2.68
CA SER A 325 -3.79 10.06 -3.72
C SER A 325 -2.62 9.79 -4.68
N ARG A 326 -1.64 8.98 -4.28
CA ARG A 326 -0.41 8.75 -5.04
C ARG A 326 -0.67 8.21 -6.44
N GLY A 327 -0.50 9.06 -7.45
CA GLY A 327 -0.73 8.71 -8.86
C GLY A 327 -2.18 8.42 -9.25
N SER A 328 -3.14 8.46 -8.32
CA SER A 328 -4.55 8.16 -8.58
C SER A 328 -5.37 9.41 -8.89
N LEU A 329 -5.87 9.52 -10.11
CA LEU A 329 -6.77 10.59 -10.52
C LEU A 329 -8.12 10.50 -9.81
N LEU A 330 -8.65 9.29 -9.65
CA LEU A 330 -9.95 9.06 -9.00
C LEU A 330 -9.94 9.54 -7.54
N ASN A 331 -8.96 9.08 -6.76
CA ASN A 331 -8.82 9.45 -5.37
C ASN A 331 -8.53 10.95 -5.21
N SER A 332 -7.64 11.51 -6.05
CA SER A 332 -7.32 12.94 -6.03
C SER A 332 -8.54 13.80 -6.30
N ARG A 333 -9.36 13.44 -7.28
CA ARG A 333 -10.62 14.13 -7.57
C ARG A 333 -11.57 14.07 -6.37
N LYS A 334 -11.79 12.90 -5.79
CA LYS A 334 -12.67 12.72 -4.63
C LYS A 334 -12.22 13.48 -3.39
N ILE A 335 -10.90 13.51 -3.12
CA ILE A 335 -10.35 14.30 -2.01
C ILE A 335 -10.62 15.80 -2.22
N THR A 336 -10.45 16.31 -3.42
CA THR A 336 -10.68 17.74 -3.72
C THR A 336 -12.15 18.10 -3.68
N GLU A 337 -13.05 17.23 -4.12
CA GLU A 337 -14.52 17.42 -4.08
C GLU A 337 -15.07 17.41 -2.64
N THR A 338 -14.45 16.67 -1.72
CA THR A 338 -14.88 16.58 -0.30
C THR A 338 -14.35 17.71 0.60
N LYS A 339 -13.90 18.82 0.04
CA LYS A 339 -13.21 19.93 0.75
C LYS A 339 -11.89 19.53 1.43
N GLY A 340 -11.28 18.43 1.00
CA GLY A 340 -10.03 17.92 1.56
C GLY A 340 -8.89 18.93 1.51
N LEU A 341 -8.75 19.69 0.42
CA LEU A 341 -7.72 20.73 0.29
C LEU A 341 -7.75 21.76 1.41
N LEU A 342 -8.93 22.24 1.78
CA LEU A 342 -9.07 23.24 2.86
C LEU A 342 -8.74 22.63 4.23
N CYS A 343 -9.14 21.37 4.44
CA CYS A 343 -8.80 20.61 5.64
C CYS A 343 -7.28 20.43 5.76
N LEU A 344 -6.62 19.99 4.69
CA LEU A 344 -5.16 19.79 4.65
C LEU A 344 -4.42 21.11 4.91
N ALA A 345 -4.82 22.21 4.28
CA ALA A 345 -4.21 23.51 4.50
C ALA A 345 -4.29 23.96 5.98
N LYS A 346 -5.47 23.83 6.62
CA LYS A 346 -5.64 24.14 8.04
C LYS A 346 -4.73 23.31 8.95
N ILE A 347 -4.53 22.05 8.63
CA ILE A 347 -3.68 21.18 9.44
C ILE A 347 -2.21 21.51 9.25
N ILE A 348 -1.78 21.78 8.01
CA ILE A 348 -0.40 22.20 7.72
C ILE A 348 -0.06 23.49 8.50
N ASP A 349 -1.03 24.40 8.64
CA ASP A 349 -0.90 25.63 9.42
C ASP A 349 -0.74 25.37 10.93
N LYS A 350 -1.64 24.57 11.50
CA LYS A 350 -1.82 24.45 12.94
C LYS A 350 -1.03 23.35 13.61
N GLU A 351 -0.79 22.25 12.90
CA GLU A 351 -0.18 21.05 13.44
C GLU A 351 1.30 20.95 13.03
N ARG A 352 2.06 20.16 13.79
CA ARG A 352 3.49 19.92 13.52
C ARG A 352 3.80 18.42 13.52
N GLY A 353 5.01 18.06 13.08
CA GLY A 353 5.49 16.69 13.08
C GLY A 353 4.85 15.81 12.01
N GLU A 354 4.57 14.54 12.35
CA GLU A 354 4.11 13.53 11.39
C GLU A 354 2.77 13.88 10.74
N LEU A 355 1.85 14.50 11.46
CA LEU A 355 0.56 14.90 10.92
C LEU A 355 0.71 15.98 9.84
N GLN A 356 1.51 17.01 10.10
CA GLN A 356 1.84 18.05 9.13
C GLN A 356 2.51 17.45 7.89
N SER A 357 3.50 16.57 8.10
CA SER A 357 4.23 15.91 7.02
C SER A 357 3.30 15.08 6.13
N ASN A 358 2.44 14.23 6.71
CA ASN A 358 1.51 13.41 5.94
C ASN A 358 0.49 14.26 5.16
N CYS A 359 0.03 15.39 5.73
CA CYS A 359 -0.85 16.32 5.02
C CYS A 359 -0.13 17.01 3.86
N LEU A 360 1.12 17.42 4.06
CA LEU A 360 1.94 18.03 3.02
C LEU A 360 2.23 17.03 1.89
N MET A 361 2.56 15.78 2.24
CA MET A 361 2.73 14.70 1.24
C MET A 361 1.45 14.45 0.45
N THR A 362 0.28 14.51 1.12
CA THR A 362 -1.02 14.39 0.42
C THR A 362 -1.20 15.54 -0.57
N VAL A 363 -0.92 16.78 -0.18
CA VAL A 363 -0.98 17.95 -1.09
C VAL A 363 -0.04 17.76 -2.26
N MET A 364 1.20 17.32 -2.03
CA MET A 364 2.19 17.07 -3.08
C MET A 364 1.67 16.06 -4.13
N GLU A 365 1.08 14.97 -3.70
CA GLU A 365 0.50 13.98 -4.64
C GLU A 365 -0.71 14.55 -5.42
N LEU A 366 -1.59 15.29 -4.74
CA LEU A 366 -2.75 15.93 -5.39
C LEU A 366 -2.32 16.91 -6.48
N VAL A 367 -1.31 17.74 -6.21
CA VAL A 367 -0.83 18.72 -7.20
C VAL A 367 -0.01 18.05 -8.31
N ALA A 368 0.71 16.96 -8.02
CA ALA A 368 1.41 16.18 -9.04
C ALA A 368 0.43 15.55 -10.05
N VAL A 369 -0.69 15.00 -9.57
CA VAL A 369 -1.76 14.51 -10.44
C VAL A 369 -2.43 15.66 -11.22
N ALA A 370 -2.63 16.83 -10.59
CA ALA A 370 -3.19 18.00 -11.24
C ALA A 370 -2.23 18.62 -12.28
N GLU A 371 -0.91 18.45 -12.14
CA GLU A 371 0.08 18.88 -13.14
C GLU A 371 -0.13 18.15 -14.48
N SER A 372 -0.38 16.85 -14.44
CA SER A 372 -0.62 16.02 -15.62
C SER A 372 -2.07 16.05 -16.11
N ASN A 373 -3.04 16.40 -15.25
CA ASN A 373 -4.46 16.41 -15.60
C ASN A 373 -5.05 17.83 -15.54
N SER A 374 -5.34 18.38 -16.74
CA SER A 374 -5.86 19.76 -16.89
C SER A 374 -7.22 19.97 -16.22
N ASP A 375 -8.08 18.95 -16.20
CA ASP A 375 -9.44 19.07 -15.66
C ASP A 375 -9.41 19.12 -14.15
N LEU A 376 -8.63 18.25 -13.52
CA LEU A 376 -8.40 18.31 -12.07
C LEU A 376 -7.77 19.64 -11.68
N ARG A 377 -6.75 20.10 -12.42
CA ARG A 377 -6.10 21.39 -12.16
C ARG A 377 -7.09 22.54 -12.22
N ARG A 378 -7.91 22.62 -13.26
CA ARG A 378 -8.93 23.68 -13.41
C ARG A 378 -10.03 23.58 -12.35
N ALA A 379 -10.41 22.38 -11.93
CA ALA A 379 -11.45 22.20 -10.92
C ALA A 379 -10.98 22.54 -9.52
N ALA A 380 -9.84 21.97 -9.09
CA ALA A 380 -9.37 22.01 -7.71
C ALA A 380 -8.50 23.23 -7.40
N PHE A 381 -7.66 23.68 -8.36
CA PHE A 381 -6.64 24.68 -8.15
C PHE A 381 -6.87 25.99 -8.92
N LYS A 382 -8.15 26.41 -9.04
CA LYS A 382 -8.48 27.73 -9.59
C LYS A 382 -7.79 28.83 -8.75
N PRO A 383 -7.14 29.85 -9.38
CA PRO A 383 -6.47 30.91 -8.65
C PRO A 383 -7.35 31.66 -7.63
N ASN A 384 -8.65 31.75 -7.91
CA ASN A 384 -9.62 32.42 -7.04
C ASN A 384 -10.32 31.49 -6.02
N SER A 385 -10.05 30.19 -6.06
CA SER A 385 -10.62 29.25 -5.09
C SER A 385 -10.05 29.49 -3.70
N PRO A 386 -10.88 29.62 -2.64
CA PRO A 386 -10.39 29.77 -1.26
C PRO A 386 -9.48 28.60 -0.83
N ALA A 387 -9.81 27.38 -1.26
CA ALA A 387 -9.04 26.20 -0.93
C ALA A 387 -7.65 26.20 -1.60
N ALA A 388 -7.58 26.58 -2.90
CA ALA A 388 -6.33 26.68 -3.61
C ALA A 388 -5.43 27.80 -3.04
N LYS A 389 -6.02 28.95 -2.69
CA LYS A 389 -5.30 30.05 -2.01
C LYS A 389 -4.76 29.61 -0.66
N ALA A 390 -5.56 28.94 0.16
CA ALA A 390 -5.12 28.46 1.47
C ALA A 390 -3.98 27.44 1.35
N VAL A 391 -4.06 26.51 0.40
CA VAL A 391 -2.97 25.55 0.15
C VAL A 391 -1.71 26.28 -0.29
N LEU A 392 -1.79 27.20 -1.26
CA LEU A 392 -0.65 27.97 -1.73
C LEU A 392 0.02 28.77 -0.61
N GLU A 393 -0.78 29.45 0.21
CA GLU A 393 -0.28 30.23 1.34
C GLU A 393 0.53 29.37 2.30
N GLN A 394 0.00 28.20 2.65
CA GLN A 394 0.70 27.29 3.55
C GLN A 394 1.96 26.70 2.91
N LEU A 395 1.95 26.38 1.61
CA LEU A 395 3.15 25.94 0.91
C LEU A 395 4.24 27.01 0.93
N LEU A 396 3.88 28.30 0.71
CA LEU A 396 4.83 29.42 0.74
C LEU A 396 5.37 29.68 2.15
N ILE A 397 4.54 29.56 3.19
CA ILE A 397 4.98 29.62 4.59
C ILE A 397 6.01 28.54 4.87
N VAL A 398 5.74 27.29 4.49
CA VAL A 398 6.69 26.17 4.66
C VAL A 398 7.98 26.44 3.90
N VAL A 399 7.92 26.91 2.64
CA VAL A 399 9.13 27.20 1.84
C VAL A 399 9.96 28.34 2.45
N ASN A 400 9.34 29.31 3.11
CA ASN A 400 10.04 30.46 3.68
C ASN A 400 10.60 30.23 5.10
N GLU A 401 9.85 29.52 5.94
CA GLU A 401 10.08 29.49 7.39
C GLU A 401 10.67 28.14 7.86
N GLU A 402 10.47 27.06 7.08
CA GLU A 402 10.92 25.73 7.49
C GLU A 402 12.40 25.53 7.13
N THR A 403 13.08 24.72 7.93
CA THR A 403 14.50 24.37 7.71
C THR A 403 14.71 22.87 7.44
N SER A 404 13.69 22.06 7.73
CA SER A 404 13.77 20.62 7.55
C SER A 404 13.59 20.22 6.08
N PRO A 405 14.57 19.54 5.46
CA PRO A 405 14.44 19.05 4.07
C PRO A 405 13.21 18.18 3.86
N GLY A 406 12.80 17.42 4.87
CA GLY A 406 11.62 16.55 4.82
C GLY A 406 10.29 17.28 4.61
N LEU A 407 10.20 18.56 4.95
CA LEU A 407 9.03 19.41 4.69
C LEU A 407 9.27 20.36 3.52
N LEU A 408 10.50 20.88 3.35
CA LEU A 408 10.86 21.78 2.25
C LEU A 408 10.69 21.13 0.89
N ILE A 409 11.23 19.94 0.68
CA ILE A 409 11.19 19.25 -0.63
C ILE A 409 9.74 19.03 -1.10
N PRO A 410 8.82 18.45 -0.30
CA PRO A 410 7.43 18.31 -0.71
C PRO A 410 6.72 19.64 -1.00
N ALA A 411 7.04 20.69 -0.23
CA ALA A 411 6.46 22.01 -0.45
C ALA A 411 6.94 22.63 -1.76
N ILE A 412 8.26 22.61 -2.03
CA ILE A 412 8.87 23.10 -3.28
C ILE A 412 8.32 22.33 -4.48
N LYS A 413 8.25 21.00 -4.41
CA LYS A 413 7.63 20.16 -5.44
C LYS A 413 6.21 20.58 -5.73
N SER A 414 5.43 20.79 -4.67
CA SER A 414 4.04 21.20 -4.79
C SER A 414 3.88 22.54 -5.49
N VAL A 415 4.69 23.52 -5.12
CA VAL A 415 4.70 24.85 -5.76
C VAL A 415 5.10 24.73 -7.24
N GLY A 416 6.14 23.96 -7.55
CA GLY A 416 6.57 23.70 -8.93
C GLY A 416 5.50 23.04 -9.79
N SER A 417 4.78 22.04 -9.26
CA SER A 417 3.70 21.37 -9.99
C SER A 417 2.50 22.28 -10.28
N LEU A 418 2.33 23.34 -9.51
CA LEU A 418 1.29 24.35 -9.72
C LEU A 418 1.75 25.51 -10.63
N ALA A 419 2.98 25.50 -11.18
CA ALA A 419 3.56 26.60 -11.95
C ALA A 419 2.64 27.13 -13.08
N ARG A 420 1.90 26.25 -13.75
CA ARG A 420 0.94 26.62 -14.81
C ARG A 420 -0.37 27.22 -14.31
N THR A 421 -0.58 27.25 -13.00
CA THR A 421 -1.82 27.73 -12.37
C THR A 421 -1.73 29.21 -12.03
N PHE A 422 -0.52 29.73 -11.82
CA PHE A 422 -0.31 31.07 -11.33
C PHE A 422 -0.31 32.13 -12.45
N PRO A 423 -1.00 33.28 -12.26
CA PRO A 423 -0.91 34.40 -13.18
C PRO A 423 0.47 35.06 -13.10
N ALA A 424 0.90 35.72 -14.17
CA ALA A 424 2.20 36.40 -14.27
C ALA A 424 2.47 37.41 -13.12
N LYS A 425 1.43 38.01 -12.56
CA LYS A 425 1.53 38.98 -11.47
C LYS A 425 1.84 38.37 -10.09
N GLU A 426 1.83 37.04 -9.96
CA GLU A 426 2.10 36.34 -8.70
C GLU A 426 3.61 36.17 -8.42
N SER A 427 4.36 37.28 -8.52
CA SER A 427 5.83 37.29 -8.34
C SER A 427 6.30 36.84 -6.95
N ARG A 428 5.41 36.91 -5.93
CA ARG A 428 5.71 36.47 -4.56
C ARG A 428 6.09 34.98 -4.44
N ILE A 429 5.82 34.17 -5.45
CA ILE A 429 6.14 32.73 -5.46
C ILE A 429 7.60 32.50 -5.84
N ILE A 430 8.13 33.29 -6.77
CA ILE A 430 9.47 33.09 -7.35
C ILE A 430 10.57 33.40 -6.32
N GLY A 431 10.43 34.49 -5.54
CA GLY A 431 11.42 34.89 -4.54
C GLY A 431 11.77 33.78 -3.53
N PRO A 432 10.79 33.16 -2.86
CA PRO A 432 11.02 32.02 -1.98
C PRO A 432 11.76 30.86 -2.64
N LEU A 433 11.37 30.44 -3.85
CA LEU A 433 12.04 29.37 -4.59
C LEU A 433 13.48 29.72 -4.95
N VAL A 434 13.73 30.97 -5.40
CA VAL A 434 15.09 31.47 -5.66
C VAL A 434 15.95 31.48 -4.40
N THR A 435 15.35 31.77 -3.24
CA THR A 435 16.08 31.70 -1.98
C THR A 435 16.56 30.28 -1.66
N GLN A 436 15.75 29.29 -1.96
CA GLN A 436 16.09 27.87 -1.74
C GLN A 436 17.17 27.33 -2.68
N LEU A 437 17.50 28.00 -3.80
CA LEU A 437 18.69 27.67 -4.60
C LEU A 437 20.00 27.79 -3.82
N GLY A 438 20.04 28.60 -2.77
CA GLY A 438 21.18 28.74 -1.88
C GLY A 438 21.10 27.90 -0.61
N HIS A 439 20.21 26.93 -0.53
CA HIS A 439 20.04 26.10 0.64
C HIS A 439 21.24 25.18 0.88
N ARG A 440 21.61 24.93 2.16
CA ARG A 440 22.77 24.10 2.54
C ARG A 440 22.63 22.62 2.11
N ASN A 441 21.41 22.10 2.10
CA ASN A 441 21.12 20.76 1.61
C ASN A 441 20.97 20.81 0.10
N ALA A 442 21.80 20.04 -0.62
CA ALA A 442 21.84 20.00 -2.08
C ALA A 442 20.51 19.53 -2.70
N ASP A 443 19.81 18.57 -2.08
CA ASP A 443 18.55 18.05 -2.60
C ASP A 443 17.45 19.13 -2.58
N VAL A 444 17.44 20.00 -1.57
CA VAL A 444 16.52 21.14 -1.49
C VAL A 444 16.84 22.15 -2.61
N ALA A 445 18.12 22.46 -2.81
CA ALA A 445 18.55 23.41 -3.82
C ALA A 445 18.26 22.91 -5.25
N THR A 446 18.55 21.64 -5.52
CA THR A 446 18.22 20.99 -6.80
C THR A 446 16.71 20.94 -7.02
N GLU A 447 15.92 20.63 -5.99
CA GLU A 447 14.46 20.64 -6.12
C GLU A 447 13.90 22.04 -6.40
N ALA A 448 14.52 23.08 -5.82
CA ALA A 448 14.18 24.47 -6.15
C ALA A 448 14.49 24.79 -7.62
N ALA A 449 15.63 24.31 -8.16
CA ALA A 449 15.96 24.46 -9.57
C ALA A 449 14.93 23.74 -10.45
N ILE A 450 14.53 22.51 -10.11
CA ILE A 450 13.49 21.74 -10.82
C ILE A 450 12.16 22.50 -10.81
N ALA A 451 11.75 23.01 -9.65
CA ALA A 451 10.52 23.79 -9.55
C ALA A 451 10.58 25.05 -10.42
N LEU A 452 11.67 25.82 -10.38
CA LEU A 452 11.86 27.00 -11.21
C LEU A 452 11.87 26.65 -12.71
N CYS A 453 12.45 25.51 -13.13
CA CYS A 453 12.36 25.04 -14.51
C CYS A 453 10.91 24.93 -15.00
N LYS A 454 9.99 24.45 -14.16
CA LYS A 454 8.56 24.35 -14.50
C LYS A 454 7.89 25.72 -14.72
N PHE A 455 8.37 26.76 -14.04
CA PHE A 455 7.90 28.13 -14.23
C PHE A 455 8.38 28.73 -15.54
N VAL A 456 9.61 28.42 -15.95
CA VAL A 456 10.23 28.96 -17.19
C VAL A 456 10.13 28.03 -18.39
N SER A 457 9.56 26.86 -18.25
CA SER A 457 9.32 25.93 -19.36
C SER A 457 8.47 26.59 -20.46
N PRO A 458 8.72 26.31 -21.74
CA PRO A 458 7.89 26.77 -22.85
C PRO A 458 6.41 26.43 -22.74
N ASP A 459 6.09 25.36 -22.02
CA ASP A 459 4.70 24.97 -21.71
C ASP A 459 3.99 25.92 -20.75
N ASN A 460 4.71 26.82 -20.09
CA ASN A 460 4.13 27.81 -19.20
C ASN A 460 3.93 29.12 -19.97
N PHE A 461 2.68 29.57 -20.07
CA PHE A 461 2.33 30.79 -20.80
C PHE A 461 3.07 32.04 -20.28
N ASN A 462 3.43 32.06 -19.00
CA ASN A 462 4.10 33.19 -18.33
C ASN A 462 5.62 32.99 -18.21
N CYS A 463 6.25 32.11 -18.99
CA CYS A 463 7.65 31.73 -18.83
C CYS A 463 8.61 32.92 -18.89
N VAL A 464 8.37 33.92 -19.76
CA VAL A 464 9.21 35.12 -19.89
C VAL A 464 9.12 36.00 -18.63
N GLU A 465 7.91 36.22 -18.13
CA GLU A 465 7.72 37.04 -16.94
C GLU A 465 8.31 36.38 -15.69
N HIS A 466 8.16 35.06 -15.57
CA HIS A 466 8.77 34.29 -14.49
C HIS A 466 10.32 34.32 -14.63
N SER A 467 10.88 34.26 -15.83
CA SER A 467 12.32 34.35 -16.05
C SER A 467 12.87 35.72 -15.63
N LYS A 468 12.16 36.82 -15.93
CA LYS A 468 12.50 38.16 -15.42
C LYS A 468 12.50 38.20 -13.90
N ALA A 469 11.45 37.69 -13.29
CA ALA A 469 11.35 37.64 -11.82
C ALA A 469 12.49 36.84 -11.18
N ILE A 470 12.91 35.71 -11.75
CA ILE A 470 14.06 34.93 -11.26
C ILE A 470 15.33 35.77 -11.27
N VAL A 471 15.57 36.54 -12.35
CA VAL A 471 16.74 37.42 -12.45
C VAL A 471 16.65 38.58 -11.44
N ASP A 472 15.47 39.20 -11.27
CA ASP A 472 15.25 40.30 -10.36
C ASP A 472 15.44 39.89 -8.87
N PHE A 473 15.12 38.65 -8.52
CA PHE A 473 15.40 38.07 -7.21
C PHE A 473 16.82 37.54 -7.02
N ASN A 474 17.77 37.90 -7.89
CA ASN A 474 19.16 37.43 -7.86
C ASN A 474 19.30 35.89 -8.02
N GLY A 475 18.48 35.28 -8.85
CA GLY A 475 18.53 33.85 -9.10
C GLY A 475 19.80 33.38 -9.81
N VAL A 476 20.31 34.18 -10.74
CA VAL A 476 21.49 33.81 -11.54
C VAL A 476 22.75 33.60 -10.68
N PRO A 477 23.16 34.50 -9.79
CA PRO A 477 24.30 34.26 -8.90
C PRO A 477 24.14 33.02 -8.00
N ARG A 478 22.94 32.81 -7.48
CA ARG A 478 22.64 31.64 -6.62
C ARG A 478 22.75 30.33 -7.41
N LEU A 479 22.21 30.29 -8.62
CA LEU A 479 22.29 29.15 -9.53
C LEU A 479 23.73 28.84 -9.92
N MET A 480 24.54 29.88 -10.22
CA MET A 480 25.97 29.73 -10.52
C MET A 480 26.77 29.20 -9.32
N ASN A 481 26.41 29.59 -8.09
CA ASN A 481 27.03 29.04 -6.88
C ASN A 481 26.63 27.57 -6.69
N LEU A 482 25.39 27.21 -6.95
CA LEU A 482 24.90 25.83 -6.88
C LEU A 482 25.65 24.93 -7.88
N LEU A 483 25.85 25.40 -9.13
CA LEU A 483 26.61 24.69 -10.13
C LEU A 483 28.09 24.50 -9.77
N ARG A 484 28.70 25.42 -9.02
CA ARG A 484 30.07 25.27 -8.53
C ARG A 484 30.20 24.32 -7.36
N ALA A 485 29.16 24.25 -6.49
CA ALA A 485 29.15 23.45 -5.27
C ALA A 485 28.82 21.97 -5.54
N ASN A 486 27.96 21.67 -6.48
CA ASN A 486 27.52 20.33 -6.79
C ASN A 486 28.42 19.68 -7.85
N GLY A 487 29.23 18.71 -7.45
CA GLY A 487 30.06 17.92 -8.38
C GLY A 487 29.32 16.79 -9.10
N ARG A 488 28.00 16.66 -8.94
CA ARG A 488 27.16 15.59 -9.51
C ARG A 488 25.99 16.19 -10.28
N ASP A 489 25.49 15.43 -11.23
CA ASP A 489 24.33 15.61 -12.10
C ASP A 489 23.61 16.99 -12.01
N GLN A 490 24.13 17.95 -12.78
CA GLN A 490 23.71 19.37 -12.74
C GLN A 490 22.70 19.69 -13.86
N VAL A 491 22.03 18.69 -14.39
CA VAL A 491 21.18 18.82 -15.58
C VAL A 491 20.06 19.84 -15.38
N HIS A 492 19.39 19.83 -14.24
CA HIS A 492 18.27 20.73 -13.98
C HIS A 492 18.70 22.19 -13.83
N GLU A 493 19.82 22.42 -13.18
CA GLU A 493 20.42 23.74 -13.01
C GLU A 493 20.85 24.32 -14.37
N LEU A 494 21.46 23.51 -15.25
CA LEU A 494 21.86 23.90 -16.58
C LEU A 494 20.65 24.11 -17.50
N VAL A 495 19.60 23.28 -17.40
CA VAL A 495 18.35 23.48 -18.13
C VAL A 495 17.70 24.81 -17.72
N LEU A 496 17.70 25.14 -16.41
CA LEU A 496 17.22 26.44 -15.95
C LEU A 496 17.99 27.59 -16.54
N LEU A 497 19.34 27.50 -16.60
CA LEU A 497 20.18 28.53 -17.29
C LEU A 497 19.85 28.64 -18.76
N CYS A 498 19.65 27.55 -19.49
CA CYS A 498 19.26 27.58 -20.89
C CYS A 498 17.94 28.33 -21.09
N TYR A 499 16.92 28.07 -20.29
CA TYR A 499 15.65 28.80 -20.38
C TYR A 499 15.81 30.28 -20.06
N LEU A 500 16.58 30.64 -19.01
CA LEU A 500 16.87 32.04 -18.71
C LEU A 500 17.62 32.73 -19.86
N ALA A 501 18.60 32.05 -20.46
CA ALA A 501 19.32 32.55 -21.63
C ALA A 501 18.38 32.82 -22.82
N LEU A 502 17.40 31.96 -23.05
CA LEU A 502 16.44 32.12 -24.15
C LEU A 502 15.42 33.24 -23.91
N HIS A 503 14.95 33.40 -22.65
CA HIS A 503 13.87 34.34 -22.37
C HIS A 503 14.34 35.75 -22.02
N VAL A 504 15.51 35.87 -21.36
CA VAL A 504 16.06 37.14 -20.83
C VAL A 504 17.56 37.28 -21.14
N GLY A 505 17.98 36.78 -22.29
CA GLY A 505 19.39 36.76 -22.73
C GLY A 505 20.11 38.10 -22.72
N ASN A 506 19.39 39.21 -22.82
CA ASN A 506 19.94 40.57 -22.75
C ASN A 506 20.16 41.08 -21.29
N SER A 507 20.00 40.24 -20.30
CA SER A 507 20.17 40.60 -18.89
C SER A 507 21.64 40.76 -18.51
N LYS A 508 22.00 41.89 -17.89
CA LYS A 508 23.35 42.12 -17.34
C LYS A 508 23.78 41.06 -16.33
N ALA A 509 22.81 40.46 -15.59
CA ALA A 509 23.12 39.43 -14.61
C ALA A 509 23.64 38.14 -15.25
N LEU A 510 23.10 37.76 -16.42
CA LEU A 510 23.59 36.60 -17.18
C LEU A 510 24.97 36.86 -17.80
N GLU A 511 25.20 38.10 -18.31
CA GLU A 511 26.49 38.53 -18.84
C GLU A 511 27.59 38.53 -17.78
N GLN A 512 27.33 39.18 -16.62
CA GLN A 512 28.27 39.21 -15.50
C GLN A 512 28.59 37.82 -14.95
N ALA A 513 27.64 36.90 -14.97
CA ALA A 513 27.82 35.53 -14.57
C ALA A 513 28.55 34.66 -15.62
N ARG A 514 28.83 35.21 -16.81
CA ARG A 514 29.48 34.49 -17.95
C ARG A 514 28.73 33.19 -18.30
N VAL A 515 27.41 33.26 -18.38
CA VAL A 515 26.55 32.09 -18.59
C VAL A 515 26.88 31.38 -19.90
N LEU A 516 27.28 32.12 -20.98
CA LEU A 516 27.69 31.53 -22.24
C LEU A 516 28.83 30.51 -22.05
N ASN A 517 29.90 30.89 -21.33
CA ASN A 517 31.04 30.01 -21.09
C ASN A 517 30.66 28.75 -20.32
N VAL A 518 29.73 28.88 -19.37
CA VAL A 518 29.24 27.73 -18.57
C VAL A 518 28.45 26.78 -19.46
N LEU A 519 27.55 27.29 -20.29
CA LEU A 519 26.73 26.45 -21.17
C LEU A 519 27.60 25.78 -22.26
N GLU A 520 28.57 26.47 -22.85
CA GLU A 520 29.53 25.88 -23.82
C GLU A 520 30.40 24.80 -23.17
N GLY A 521 30.89 25.05 -21.95
CA GLY A 521 31.69 24.07 -21.21
C GLY A 521 30.91 22.80 -20.83
N ALA A 522 29.67 22.97 -20.44
CA ALA A 522 28.79 21.85 -20.02
C ALA A 522 28.15 21.10 -21.19
N ALA A 523 27.99 21.77 -22.36
CA ALA A 523 27.20 21.21 -23.46
C ALA A 523 27.68 19.84 -23.94
N ARG A 524 28.99 19.58 -23.99
CA ARG A 524 29.54 18.31 -24.47
C ARG A 524 29.23 17.16 -23.54
N SER A 525 29.39 17.36 -22.24
CA SER A 525 29.17 16.30 -21.22
C SER A 525 27.69 16.01 -21.03
N VAL A 526 26.86 17.06 -20.94
CA VAL A 526 25.41 16.92 -20.72
C VAL A 526 24.71 16.33 -21.93
N VAL A 527 25.03 16.79 -23.14
CA VAL A 527 24.43 16.26 -24.38
C VAL A 527 24.86 14.82 -24.66
N ALA A 528 26.03 14.39 -24.18
CA ALA A 528 26.44 12.99 -24.28
C ALA A 528 25.60 12.07 -23.40
N GLN A 529 25.19 12.56 -22.24
CA GLN A 529 24.35 11.80 -21.28
C GLN A 529 22.85 11.97 -21.55
N HIS A 530 22.42 13.13 -22.03
CA HIS A 530 21.06 13.54 -22.31
C HIS A 530 20.89 14.08 -23.72
N PRO A 531 20.84 13.23 -24.77
CA PRO A 531 20.75 13.65 -26.16
C PRO A 531 19.52 14.50 -26.49
N ASP A 532 18.43 14.32 -25.75
CA ASP A 532 17.18 15.07 -25.84
C ASP A 532 17.34 16.57 -25.53
N LEU A 533 18.31 16.94 -24.70
CA LEU A 533 18.59 18.32 -24.33
C LEU A 533 19.46 19.06 -25.36
N ARG A 534 20.03 18.38 -26.36
CA ARG A 534 20.94 18.94 -27.35
C ARG A 534 20.38 20.18 -28.02
N GLU A 535 19.14 20.14 -28.47
CA GLU A 535 18.48 21.24 -29.17
C GLU A 535 18.33 22.47 -28.26
N LEU A 536 17.99 22.26 -26.98
CA LEU A 536 17.85 23.33 -25.98
C LEU A 536 19.19 24.05 -25.77
N PHE A 537 20.28 23.30 -25.56
CA PHE A 537 21.62 23.86 -25.36
C PHE A 537 22.09 24.64 -26.60
N VAL A 538 21.93 24.07 -27.79
CA VAL A 538 22.34 24.75 -29.06
C VAL A 538 21.56 26.05 -29.24
N LYS A 539 20.25 26.06 -29.00
CA LYS A 539 19.43 27.29 -29.09
C LYS A 539 19.88 28.34 -28.08
N ALA A 540 20.14 27.95 -26.83
CA ALA A 540 20.56 28.88 -25.78
C ALA A 540 21.94 29.50 -26.07
N VAL A 541 22.93 28.70 -26.46
CA VAL A 541 24.26 29.17 -26.81
C VAL A 541 24.21 30.09 -28.03
N ASN A 542 23.54 29.70 -29.12
CA ASN A 542 23.38 30.53 -30.30
C ASN A 542 22.70 31.88 -30.00
N HIS A 543 21.65 31.85 -29.15
CA HIS A 543 20.95 33.08 -28.76
C HIS A 543 21.86 34.06 -28.01
N LEU A 544 22.66 33.58 -27.06
CA LEU A 544 23.62 34.43 -26.33
C LEU A 544 24.74 34.93 -27.24
N SER A 545 25.27 34.10 -28.16
CA SER A 545 26.31 34.51 -29.11
C SER A 545 25.81 35.58 -30.06
N LEU A 546 24.56 35.54 -30.51
CA LEU A 546 23.95 36.57 -31.37
C LEU A 546 23.78 37.92 -30.64
N LEU A 547 23.70 37.95 -29.32
CA LEU A 547 23.64 39.18 -28.52
C LEU A 547 25.01 39.87 -28.34
N GLY A 548 26.06 39.36 -29.01
CA GLY A 548 27.40 39.93 -28.98
C GLY A 548 28.21 39.56 -27.72
N TRP A 549 27.79 38.55 -26.98
CA TRP A 549 28.55 38.07 -25.84
C TRP A 549 29.78 37.30 -26.33
N SER A 550 30.97 37.78 -25.94
CA SER A 550 32.24 37.14 -26.32
C SER A 550 32.55 36.00 -25.36
N SER A 551 32.92 34.84 -25.91
CA SER A 551 33.44 33.70 -25.14
C SER A 551 34.92 33.89 -24.74
N TYR A 552 35.55 35.03 -25.10
CA TYR A 552 36.93 35.31 -24.74
C TYR A 552 37.07 36.03 -23.38
N PRO A 553 38.15 35.71 -22.65
CA PRO A 553 38.36 36.19 -21.26
C PRO A 553 38.55 37.69 -21.14
#